data_d3bff0a9c466f36188beda7b3ed44179
#
_entry.id   d3bff0a9c466f36188beda7b3ed44179
#
_cell.length_a   1.000
_cell.length_b   1.000
_cell.length_c   1.000
_cell.angle_alpha   90.00
_cell.angle_beta   90.00
_cell.angle_gamma   90.00
#
_symmetry.space_group_name_H-M   'P 1'
#
loop_
_entity.id
_entity.type
_entity.pdbx_description
1 polymer ?
#
loop_
_entity_poly.entity_id
_entity_poly.type
_entity_poly.pdbx_seq_one_letter_code
_entity_poly.pdbx_strand_id
1 'polypeptide(L)'
;LQHRRPENVSGNFYVDRSCIDCDTCRWMAPEVFQAANGQSAVHHQPETEAERLHAMQALLACPTASIGTVEKTIDIKTAQQSFPLPIEANVYHCGYHSEASFAATSYLIQHPTGNILVDSPRFTPP
;
A
#
# COMPACT_ATOMS: atom_id res chain seq x y z
N LEU A 1 -5.68 13.80 12.81
CA LEU A 1 -4.38 13.73 13.54
C LEU A 1 -4.46 13.00 14.89
N GLN A 2 -5.65 12.86 15.49
CA GLN A 2 -5.82 12.22 16.82
C GLN A 2 -5.49 10.72 16.86
N HIS A 3 -5.43 10.05 15.71
CA HIS A 3 -5.20 8.60 15.64
C HIS A 3 -3.79 8.23 15.15
N ARG A 4 -2.94 9.22 14.90
CA ARG A 4 -1.56 8.99 14.44
C ARG A 4 -0.76 8.26 15.52
N ARG A 5 -0.05 7.21 15.11
CA ARG A 5 0.80 6.44 16.03
C ARG A 5 2.07 7.21 16.40
N PRO A 6 2.51 7.18 17.68
CA PRO A 6 3.71 7.88 18.12
C PRO A 6 5.02 7.30 17.55
N GLU A 7 4.98 6.05 17.07
CA GLU A 7 6.13 5.37 16.46
C GLU A 7 6.49 5.90 15.07
N ASN A 8 5.60 6.71 14.44
CA ASN A 8 5.95 7.34 13.18
C ASN A 8 7.00 8.45 13.39
N VAL A 9 7.99 8.52 12.50
CA VAL A 9 8.83 9.72 12.41
C VAL A 9 8.00 10.92 11.93
N SER A 10 8.43 12.12 12.32
CA SER A 10 7.77 13.36 11.90
C SER A 10 7.81 13.53 10.39
N GLY A 11 6.72 14.03 9.80
CA GLY A 11 6.62 14.33 8.38
C GLY A 11 5.22 14.14 7.83
N ASN A 12 5.13 14.03 6.49
CA ASN A 12 3.87 14.04 5.76
C ASN A 12 3.14 12.69 5.88
N PHE A 13 3.82 11.57 5.61
CA PHE A 13 3.22 10.23 5.73
C PHE A 13 3.16 9.78 7.19
N TYR A 14 2.08 9.05 7.52
CA TYR A 14 1.91 8.43 8.83
C TYR A 14 1.07 7.15 8.73
N VAL A 15 1.22 6.28 9.70
CA VAL A 15 0.31 5.16 9.97
C VAL A 15 -0.50 5.51 11.22
N ASP A 16 -1.79 5.24 11.21
CA ASP A 16 -2.65 5.43 12.36
C ASP A 16 -2.92 4.13 13.13
N ARG A 17 -3.71 4.23 14.21
CA ARG A 17 -3.98 3.13 15.13
C ARG A 17 -4.94 2.07 14.59
N SER A 18 -5.56 2.29 13.41
CA SER A 18 -6.42 1.29 12.75
C SER A 18 -5.64 0.21 12.01
N CYS A 19 -4.30 0.32 11.95
CA CYS A 19 -3.43 -0.68 11.34
C CYS A 19 -3.65 -2.07 11.95
N ILE A 20 -3.85 -3.09 11.10
CA ILE A 20 -4.08 -4.48 11.50
C ILE A 20 -2.82 -5.36 11.39
N ASP A 21 -1.64 -4.76 11.20
CA ASP A 21 -0.36 -5.48 11.10
C ASP A 21 -0.29 -6.49 9.93
N CYS A 22 -0.94 -6.20 8.81
CA CYS A 22 -1.01 -7.10 7.65
C CYS A 22 0.26 -7.13 6.78
N ASP A 23 1.29 -6.36 7.12
CA ASP A 23 2.60 -6.28 6.45
C ASP A 23 2.61 -5.67 5.03
N THR A 24 1.49 -5.49 4.38
CA THR A 24 1.39 -5.02 2.98
C THR A 24 2.29 -3.83 2.67
N CYS A 25 2.26 -2.78 3.49
CA CYS A 25 3.05 -1.58 3.26
C CYS A 25 4.56 -1.81 3.42
N ARG A 26 4.97 -2.74 4.30
CA ARG A 26 6.38 -3.02 4.59
C ARG A 26 7.08 -3.77 3.45
N TRP A 27 6.35 -4.61 2.71
CA TRP A 27 6.94 -5.24 1.53
C TRP A 27 6.79 -4.38 0.27
N MET A 28 5.77 -3.50 0.17
CA MET A 28 5.59 -2.59 -0.96
C MET A 28 6.54 -1.38 -0.94
N ALA A 29 6.83 -0.85 0.26
CA ALA A 29 7.68 0.32 0.46
C ALA A 29 8.53 0.16 1.73
N PRO A 30 9.46 -0.83 1.76
CA PRO A 30 10.30 -1.13 2.93
C PRO A 30 11.22 0.02 3.32
N GLU A 31 11.52 0.91 2.38
CA GLU A 31 12.30 2.14 2.62
C GLU A 31 11.55 3.17 3.47
N VAL A 32 10.21 3.08 3.53
CA VAL A 32 9.35 4.03 4.25
C VAL A 32 8.72 3.41 5.50
N PHE A 33 8.27 2.16 5.41
CA PHE A 33 7.51 1.48 6.47
C PHE A 33 8.28 0.36 7.13
N GLN A 34 8.17 0.26 8.45
CA GLN A 34 8.72 -0.84 9.24
C GLN A 34 7.73 -1.32 10.30
N ALA A 35 8.01 -2.49 10.89
CA ALA A 35 7.30 -2.97 12.07
C ALA A 35 7.68 -2.15 13.31
N ALA A 36 6.69 -1.78 14.11
CA ALA A 36 6.89 -1.08 15.37
C ALA A 36 5.73 -1.41 16.33
N ASN A 37 6.04 -1.99 17.48
CA ASN A 37 5.07 -2.31 18.54
C ASN A 37 3.80 -3.03 18.03
N GLY A 38 3.97 -4.08 17.22
CA GLY A 38 2.89 -4.94 16.73
C GLY A 38 2.02 -4.33 15.63
N GLN A 39 2.45 -3.25 14.99
CA GLN A 39 1.81 -2.61 13.84
C GLN A 39 2.90 -2.01 12.93
N SER A 40 2.52 -1.47 11.77
CA SER A 40 3.45 -0.71 10.92
C SER A 40 3.58 0.73 11.41
N ALA A 41 4.73 1.34 11.12
CA ALA A 41 4.97 2.77 11.30
C ALA A 41 5.87 3.30 10.17
N VAL A 42 5.82 4.59 9.91
CA VAL A 42 6.77 5.28 9.03
C VAL A 42 8.07 5.47 9.80
N HIS A 43 9.17 4.86 9.33
CA HIS A 43 10.49 5.03 9.93
C HIS A 43 11.36 6.03 9.15
N HIS A 44 11.03 6.28 7.89
CA HIS A 44 11.69 7.25 7.03
C HIS A 44 10.65 7.93 6.14
N GLN A 45 10.66 9.25 6.05
CA GLN A 45 9.78 9.96 5.13
C GLN A 45 10.33 9.85 3.70
N PRO A 46 9.47 9.62 2.69
CA PRO A 46 9.97 9.48 1.32
C PRO A 46 10.60 10.78 0.82
N GLU A 47 11.84 10.71 0.35
CA GLU A 47 12.61 11.85 -0.15
C GLU A 47 12.65 11.90 -1.68
N THR A 48 12.72 10.73 -2.32
CA THR A 48 12.75 10.60 -3.79
C THR A 48 11.35 10.45 -4.38
N GLU A 49 11.21 10.68 -5.68
CA GLU A 49 9.95 10.43 -6.39
C GLU A 49 9.55 8.94 -6.37
N ALA A 50 10.54 8.05 -6.46
CA ALA A 50 10.31 6.61 -6.41
C ALA A 50 9.77 6.18 -5.03
N GLU A 51 10.39 6.63 -3.95
CA GLU A 51 9.92 6.36 -2.58
C GLU A 51 8.51 6.92 -2.34
N ARG A 52 8.23 8.13 -2.85
CA ARG A 52 6.88 8.73 -2.76
C ARG A 52 5.85 7.89 -3.51
N LEU A 53 6.19 7.41 -4.71
CA LEU A 53 5.31 6.53 -5.48
C LEU A 53 5.04 5.22 -4.73
N HIS A 54 6.07 4.56 -4.20
CA HIS A 54 5.92 3.32 -3.42
C HIS A 54 5.07 3.55 -2.16
N ALA A 55 5.30 4.65 -1.44
CA ALA A 55 4.50 4.99 -0.25
C ALA A 55 3.02 5.25 -0.61
N MET A 56 2.74 5.89 -1.77
CA MET A 56 1.39 6.10 -2.27
C MET A 56 0.73 4.80 -2.75
N GLN A 57 1.47 3.90 -3.38
CA GLN A 57 0.99 2.56 -3.73
C GLN A 57 0.63 1.76 -2.49
N ALA A 58 1.46 1.81 -1.44
CA ALA A 58 1.20 1.18 -0.15
C ALA A 58 -0.05 1.78 0.54
N LEU A 59 -0.25 3.11 0.45
CA LEU A 59 -1.44 3.78 0.96
C LEU A 59 -2.71 3.27 0.26
N LEU A 60 -2.69 3.14 -1.08
CA LEU A 60 -3.82 2.63 -1.86
C LEU A 60 -4.11 1.16 -1.59
N ALA A 61 -3.07 0.35 -1.36
CA ALA A 61 -3.21 -1.07 -1.07
C ALA A 61 -3.60 -1.36 0.39
N CYS A 62 -3.50 -0.38 1.30
CA CYS A 62 -3.80 -0.58 2.72
C CYS A 62 -5.27 -0.98 2.93
N PRO A 63 -5.56 -2.19 3.50
CA PRO A 63 -6.93 -2.70 3.61
C PRO A 63 -7.80 -1.91 4.57
N THR A 64 -7.20 -1.25 5.57
CA THR A 64 -7.88 -0.48 6.62
C THR A 64 -7.79 1.03 6.41
N ALA A 65 -7.17 1.47 5.30
CA ALA A 65 -6.89 2.89 5.04
C ALA A 65 -6.15 3.59 6.20
N SER A 66 -5.27 2.84 6.89
CA SER A 66 -4.51 3.33 8.05
C SER A 66 -3.32 4.21 7.69
N ILE A 67 -2.93 4.26 6.41
CA ILE A 67 -1.85 5.12 5.94
C ILE A 67 -2.47 6.44 5.46
N GLY A 68 -1.94 7.55 5.93
CA GLY A 68 -2.42 8.87 5.56
C GLY A 68 -1.29 9.87 5.34
N THR A 69 -1.67 11.05 4.88
CA THR A 69 -0.78 12.19 4.69
C THR A 69 -1.34 13.43 5.37
N VAL A 70 -0.45 14.29 5.86
CA VAL A 70 -0.82 15.58 6.45
C VAL A 70 -1.24 16.56 5.37
N GLU A 71 -0.48 16.59 4.27
CA GLU A 71 -0.78 17.40 3.10
C GLU A 71 -1.83 16.69 2.23
N LYS A 72 -2.86 17.43 1.82
CA LYS A 72 -3.97 16.90 1.01
C LYS A 72 -3.66 16.88 -0.49
N THR A 73 -2.62 17.56 -0.93
CA THR A 73 -2.26 17.73 -2.34
C THR A 73 -1.22 16.70 -2.79
N ILE A 74 -1.59 15.41 -2.75
CA ILE A 74 -0.75 14.36 -3.32
C ILE A 74 -1.37 13.85 -4.60
N ASP A 75 -0.56 13.68 -5.63
CA ASP A 75 -1.00 13.08 -6.89
C ASP A 75 -1.26 11.58 -6.72
N ILE A 76 -2.47 11.25 -6.29
CA ILE A 76 -2.92 9.88 -6.15
C ILE A 76 -3.10 9.18 -7.51
N LYS A 77 -3.30 9.94 -8.60
CA LYS A 77 -3.59 9.38 -9.93
C LYS A 77 -2.42 8.57 -10.48
N THR A 78 -1.20 9.07 -10.33
CA THR A 78 0.00 8.34 -10.77
C THR A 78 0.11 6.99 -10.07
N ALA A 79 -0.12 6.94 -8.76
CA ALA A 79 -0.12 5.69 -8.01
C ALA A 79 -1.29 4.76 -8.42
N GLN A 80 -2.49 5.29 -8.62
CA GLN A 80 -3.63 4.49 -9.10
C GLN A 80 -3.38 3.88 -10.48
N GLN A 81 -2.81 4.64 -11.41
CA GLN A 81 -2.50 4.19 -12.77
C GLN A 81 -1.35 3.20 -12.84
N SER A 82 -0.54 3.09 -11.79
CA SER A 82 0.55 2.12 -11.71
C SER A 82 0.09 0.68 -11.45
N PHE A 83 -1.13 0.48 -10.95
CA PHE A 83 -1.70 -0.85 -10.75
C PHE A 83 -2.31 -1.42 -12.05
N PRO A 84 -2.19 -2.75 -12.28
CA PRO A 84 -1.52 -3.73 -11.44
C PRO A 84 0.02 -3.60 -11.51
N LEU A 85 0.69 -3.81 -10.36
CA LEU A 85 2.15 -3.67 -10.27
C LEU A 85 2.86 -4.89 -10.83
N PRO A 86 3.83 -4.74 -11.74
CA PRO A 86 4.64 -5.85 -12.20
C PRO A 86 5.49 -6.40 -11.05
N ILE A 87 5.50 -7.72 -10.87
CA ILE A 87 6.33 -8.42 -9.89
C ILE A 87 7.48 -9.09 -10.61
N GLU A 88 7.17 -10.00 -11.53
CA GLU A 88 8.16 -10.75 -12.32
C GLU A 88 7.49 -11.27 -13.60
N ALA A 89 8.21 -11.21 -14.71
CA ALA A 89 7.74 -11.69 -16.01
C ALA A 89 6.32 -11.19 -16.35
N ASN A 90 5.35 -12.11 -16.40
CA ASN A 90 3.94 -11.85 -16.70
C ASN A 90 3.03 -11.86 -15.47
N VAL A 91 3.59 -11.77 -14.24
CA VAL A 91 2.87 -11.77 -12.99
C VAL A 91 2.77 -10.36 -12.43
N TYR A 92 1.57 -9.95 -12.08
CA TYR A 92 1.25 -8.61 -11.56
C TYR A 92 0.49 -8.69 -10.23
N HIS A 93 0.83 -7.80 -9.31
CA HIS A 93 0.10 -7.57 -8.06
C HIS A 93 -1.06 -6.60 -8.29
N CYS A 94 -2.30 -7.02 -8.00
CA CYS A 94 -3.48 -6.21 -8.30
C CYS A 94 -3.69 -5.03 -7.33
N GLY A 95 -3.12 -5.08 -6.11
CA GLY A 95 -3.39 -4.09 -5.07
C GLY A 95 -4.81 -4.19 -4.51
N TYR A 96 -5.26 -3.12 -3.82
CA TYR A 96 -6.64 -2.99 -3.30
C TYR A 96 -7.06 -4.15 -2.40
N HIS A 97 -6.30 -4.40 -1.34
CA HIS A 97 -6.54 -5.48 -0.39
C HIS A 97 -7.79 -5.23 0.46
N SER A 98 -8.40 -6.30 0.97
CA SER A 98 -9.55 -6.23 1.85
C SER A 98 -9.16 -6.48 3.31
N GLU A 99 -9.73 -5.71 4.24
CA GLU A 99 -9.62 -5.96 5.67
C GLU A 99 -10.23 -7.33 6.05
N ALA A 100 -11.36 -7.68 5.43
CA ALA A 100 -12.06 -8.94 5.68
C ALA A 100 -11.24 -10.20 5.33
N SER A 101 -10.24 -10.08 4.44
CA SER A 101 -9.31 -11.15 4.08
C SER A 101 -7.93 -10.99 4.74
N PHE A 102 -7.79 -10.11 5.71
CA PHE A 102 -6.51 -9.75 6.32
C PHE A 102 -5.45 -9.37 5.29
N ALA A 103 -5.85 -8.58 4.28
CA ALA A 103 -5.02 -8.16 3.17
C ALA A 103 -4.48 -9.29 2.27
N ALA A 104 -5.22 -10.39 2.11
CA ALA A 104 -4.84 -11.43 1.14
C ALA A 104 -4.60 -10.80 -0.23
N THR A 105 -3.48 -11.17 -0.83
CA THR A 105 -2.98 -10.58 -2.07
C THR A 105 -3.59 -11.27 -3.28
N SER A 106 -4.01 -10.50 -4.28
CA SER A 106 -4.48 -11.00 -5.57
C SER A 106 -3.47 -10.73 -6.69
N TYR A 107 -3.39 -11.66 -7.64
CA TYR A 107 -2.42 -11.59 -8.73
C TYR A 107 -3.10 -11.78 -10.09
N LEU A 108 -2.65 -11.00 -11.07
CA LEU A 108 -2.98 -11.20 -12.48
C LEU A 108 -1.77 -11.83 -13.18
N ILE A 109 -2.00 -12.98 -13.83
CA ILE A 109 -0.99 -13.64 -14.67
C ILE A 109 -1.43 -13.49 -16.12
N GLN A 110 -0.65 -12.82 -16.93
CA GLN A 110 -0.89 -12.69 -18.37
C GLN A 110 -0.41 -13.95 -19.10
N HIS A 111 -1.26 -14.50 -19.94
CA HIS A 111 -0.93 -15.67 -20.74
C HIS A 111 -1.49 -15.56 -22.17
N PRO A 112 -0.79 -16.03 -23.22
CA PRO A 112 -1.24 -15.88 -24.61
C PRO A 112 -2.60 -16.50 -24.93
N THR A 113 -3.04 -17.51 -24.18
CA THR A 113 -4.31 -18.21 -24.39
C THR A 113 -5.42 -17.77 -23.42
N GLY A 114 -5.14 -16.79 -22.55
CA GLY A 114 -6.11 -16.25 -21.59
C GLY A 114 -5.47 -15.97 -20.24
N ASN A 115 -5.81 -14.83 -19.66
CA ASN A 115 -5.25 -14.39 -18.39
C ASN A 115 -5.84 -15.20 -17.21
N ILE A 116 -5.04 -15.35 -16.15
CA ILE A 116 -5.44 -16.02 -14.92
C ILE A 116 -5.47 -14.97 -13.80
N LEU A 117 -6.58 -14.88 -13.10
CA LEU A 117 -6.69 -14.08 -11.88
C LEU A 117 -6.65 -15.01 -10.68
N VAL A 118 -5.66 -14.83 -9.81
CA VAL A 118 -5.53 -15.54 -8.54
C VAL A 118 -6.09 -14.67 -7.45
N ASP A 119 -7.14 -15.12 -6.78
CA ASP A 119 -7.99 -14.37 -5.86
C ASP A 119 -8.64 -13.13 -6.50
N SER A 120 -9.50 -12.45 -5.77
CA SER A 120 -10.17 -11.24 -6.25
C SER A 120 -9.66 -10.03 -5.47
N PRO A 121 -9.22 -8.96 -6.18
CA PRO A 121 -8.95 -7.70 -5.51
C PRO A 121 -10.24 -7.12 -4.92
N ARG A 122 -10.08 -6.26 -3.91
CA ARG A 122 -11.22 -5.53 -3.35
C ARG A 122 -11.88 -4.67 -4.44
N PHE A 123 -13.21 -4.76 -4.53
CA PHE A 123 -13.96 -3.83 -5.36
C PHE A 123 -13.85 -2.42 -4.79
N THR A 124 -13.42 -1.48 -5.63
CA THR A 124 -13.43 -0.05 -5.31
C THR A 124 -14.30 0.66 -6.33
N PRO A 125 -15.26 1.52 -5.92
CA PRO A 125 -15.98 2.35 -6.85
C PRO A 125 -15.02 3.23 -7.66
N PRO A 126 -15.38 3.57 -8.90
CA PRO A 126 -14.59 4.47 -9.74
C PRO A 126 -14.49 5.89 -9.15
#